data_aa6048efa5b3ebc9e00a316718eb42d8
#
_entry.id   aa6048efa5b3ebc9e00a316718eb42d8
#
_cell.length_a   1.000
_cell.length_b   1.000
_cell.length_c   1.000
_cell.angle_alpha   90.00
_cell.angle_beta   90.00
_cell.angle_gamma   90.00
#
_symmetry.space_group_name_H-M   'P 1'
#
loop_
_entity.id
_entity.type
_entity.pdbx_description
1 polymer ?
#
loop_
_entity_poly.entity_id
_entity_poly.type
_entity_poly.pdbx_seq_one_letter_code
_entity_poly.pdbx_strand_id
1 'polypeptide(L)'
;YAASKGIKMMMHHETSASVRNYERHLDKAYQFMVDNGYNSVKSGYVGNIIPRGEHHYGQWMNNHYLYAVKKAADYKIMVNAHEATRPTGICRTYPNLIGNESARGTEYESFGGNKVYHTTILPFTRLVGGPMDYTPGIFETHCNQMNPANNSQVRSTIARQLALYVAMYSPLQMAADIPENYERFMDAFQFIKDVALDWDKTIYLEAEPGEYITIARKAKGTDD
;
A
#
# COMPACT_ATOMS: atom_id res chain seq x y z
N TYR A 1 -6.12 -12.34 -20.97
CA TYR A 1 -4.73 -12.09 -21.38
C TYR A 1 -3.79 -12.13 -20.18
N ALA A 2 -4.01 -11.35 -19.09
CA ALA A 2 -3.13 -11.33 -17.92
C ALA A 2 -2.91 -12.74 -17.33
N ALA A 3 -3.99 -13.48 -17.10
CA ALA A 3 -3.94 -14.85 -16.58
C ALA A 3 -3.13 -15.79 -17.48
N SER A 4 -3.23 -15.65 -18.82
CA SER A 4 -2.44 -16.47 -19.76
C SER A 4 -0.94 -16.13 -19.74
N LYS A 5 -0.54 -15.03 -19.09
CA LYS A 5 0.84 -14.63 -18.84
C LYS A 5 1.30 -14.92 -17.41
N GLY A 6 0.49 -15.62 -16.62
CA GLY A 6 0.78 -15.88 -15.20
C GLY A 6 0.61 -14.67 -14.27
N ILE A 7 0.06 -13.56 -14.78
CA ILE A 7 -0.15 -12.34 -14.03
C ILE A 7 -1.48 -12.43 -13.30
N LYS A 8 -1.46 -12.23 -11.99
CA LYS A 8 -2.67 -12.12 -11.16
C LYS A 8 -3.13 -10.66 -11.14
N MET A 9 -4.43 -10.46 -11.23
CA MET A 9 -5.04 -9.13 -11.18
C MET A 9 -5.63 -8.89 -9.79
N MET A 10 -5.42 -7.68 -9.26
CA MET A 10 -6.10 -7.20 -8.07
C MET A 10 -7.32 -6.38 -8.48
N MET A 11 -8.48 -6.69 -7.91
CA MET A 11 -9.68 -5.87 -8.10
C MET A 11 -9.60 -4.60 -7.26
N HIS A 12 -10.09 -3.47 -7.77
CA HIS A 12 -10.25 -2.24 -7.00
C HIS A 12 -11.73 -1.98 -6.69
N HIS A 13 -12.06 -1.96 -5.40
CA HIS A 13 -13.37 -1.57 -4.89
C HIS A 13 -13.27 -0.17 -4.29
N GLU A 14 -13.41 0.87 -5.13
CA GLU A 14 -13.55 2.23 -4.63
C GLU A 14 -15.00 2.46 -4.20
N THR A 15 -15.21 2.68 -2.92
CA THR A 15 -16.54 2.79 -2.32
C THR A 15 -17.07 4.21 -2.29
N SER A 16 -16.22 5.22 -2.55
CA SER A 16 -16.51 6.64 -2.33
C SER A 16 -17.09 6.88 -0.94
N ALA A 17 -16.56 6.17 0.04
CA ALA A 17 -16.98 6.17 1.44
C ALA A 17 -18.45 5.78 1.69
N SER A 18 -19.18 5.23 0.69
CA SER A 18 -20.55 4.74 0.83
C SER A 18 -20.59 3.34 1.44
N VAL A 19 -20.24 3.26 2.70
CA VAL A 19 -19.94 2.01 3.41
C VAL A 19 -21.11 1.05 3.47
N ARG A 20 -22.31 1.53 3.84
CA ARG A 20 -23.50 0.66 3.89
C ARG A 20 -23.91 0.11 2.53
N ASN A 21 -23.64 0.86 1.46
CA ASN A 21 -23.86 0.35 0.11
C ASN A 21 -22.86 -0.74 -0.22
N TYR A 22 -21.59 -0.54 0.15
CA TYR A 22 -20.56 -1.56 -0.02
C TYR A 22 -20.90 -2.85 0.74
N GLU A 23 -21.28 -2.75 2.02
CA GLU A 23 -21.67 -3.91 2.84
C GLU A 23 -22.83 -4.71 2.23
N ARG A 24 -23.86 -4.02 1.70
CA ARG A 24 -25.00 -4.68 1.04
C ARG A 24 -24.62 -5.49 -0.19
N HIS A 25 -23.54 -5.12 -0.86
CA HIS A 25 -23.10 -5.74 -2.10
C HIS A 25 -21.86 -6.61 -1.94
N LEU A 26 -21.31 -6.70 -0.75
CA LEU A 26 -19.98 -7.29 -0.49
C LEU A 26 -19.96 -8.78 -0.88
N ASP A 27 -20.95 -9.56 -0.48
CA ASP A 27 -21.05 -10.97 -0.86
C ASP A 27 -21.09 -11.16 -2.38
N LYS A 28 -21.93 -10.37 -3.07
CA LYS A 28 -22.04 -10.42 -4.53
C LYS A 28 -20.74 -10.00 -5.22
N ALA A 29 -20.08 -8.96 -4.69
CA ALA A 29 -18.82 -8.47 -5.23
C ALA A 29 -17.68 -9.49 -5.04
N TYR A 30 -17.59 -10.12 -3.88
CA TYR A 30 -16.57 -11.13 -3.62
C TYR A 30 -16.84 -12.43 -4.40
N GLN A 31 -18.11 -12.84 -4.52
CA GLN A 31 -18.44 -13.98 -5.37
C GLN A 31 -18.07 -13.73 -6.83
N PHE A 32 -18.37 -12.53 -7.35
CA PHE A 32 -17.95 -12.12 -8.69
C PHE A 32 -16.42 -12.21 -8.87
N MET A 33 -15.65 -11.79 -7.86
CA MET A 33 -14.19 -11.91 -7.89
C MET A 33 -13.74 -13.36 -7.99
N VAL A 34 -14.32 -14.24 -7.15
CA VAL A 34 -14.00 -15.68 -7.15
C VAL A 34 -14.32 -16.30 -8.50
N ASP A 35 -15.52 -16.02 -9.03
CA ASP A 35 -15.99 -16.57 -10.32
C ASP A 35 -15.11 -16.14 -11.50
N ASN A 36 -14.42 -15.00 -11.37
CA ASN A 36 -13.52 -14.48 -12.39
C ASN A 36 -12.01 -14.65 -12.08
N GLY A 37 -11.69 -15.42 -11.04
CA GLY A 37 -10.30 -15.77 -10.71
C GLY A 37 -9.50 -14.68 -10.01
N TYR A 38 -10.14 -13.66 -9.45
CA TYR A 38 -9.50 -12.66 -8.61
C TYR A 38 -9.40 -13.15 -7.17
N ASN A 39 -8.22 -13.05 -6.57
CA ASN A 39 -7.98 -13.45 -5.19
C ASN A 39 -7.48 -12.30 -4.29
N SER A 40 -7.50 -11.09 -4.79
CA SER A 40 -7.08 -9.90 -4.03
C SER A 40 -7.87 -8.67 -4.41
N VAL A 41 -8.15 -7.84 -3.43
CA VAL A 41 -8.88 -6.58 -3.57
C VAL A 41 -8.14 -5.43 -2.90
N LYS A 42 -8.06 -4.30 -3.59
CA LYS A 42 -7.78 -3.00 -2.99
C LYS A 42 -9.13 -2.33 -2.69
N SER A 43 -9.40 -2.04 -1.42
CA SER A 43 -10.60 -1.29 -1.02
C SER A 43 -10.23 0.15 -0.71
N GLY A 44 -11.01 1.11 -1.23
CA GLY A 44 -10.87 2.54 -1.03
C GLY A 44 -12.10 3.17 -0.40
N TYR A 45 -11.90 4.26 0.36
CA TYR A 45 -12.96 4.97 1.07
C TYR A 45 -12.75 6.49 0.97
N VAL A 46 -12.50 6.95 -0.25
CA VAL A 46 -12.26 8.38 -0.53
C VAL A 46 -13.49 9.22 -0.16
N GLY A 47 -13.25 10.33 0.52
CA GLY A 47 -14.27 11.30 0.88
C GLY A 47 -14.83 11.13 2.29
N ASN A 48 -15.90 11.83 2.58
CA ASN A 48 -16.56 11.77 3.88
C ASN A 48 -17.38 10.49 4.02
N ILE A 49 -17.28 9.84 5.18
CA ILE A 49 -18.02 8.61 5.43
C ILE A 49 -19.54 8.82 5.31
N ILE A 50 -20.19 7.90 4.65
CA ILE A 50 -21.65 7.76 4.58
C ILE A 50 -22.02 6.44 5.30
N PRO A 51 -22.79 6.52 6.42
CA PRO A 51 -23.68 7.58 6.86
C PRO A 51 -22.96 8.80 7.48
N ARG A 52 -23.58 9.97 7.38
CA ARG A 52 -23.06 11.21 7.97
C ARG A 52 -22.93 11.08 9.49
N GLY A 53 -21.88 11.69 10.05
CA GLY A 53 -21.55 11.64 11.47
C GLY A 53 -20.54 10.54 11.82
N GLU A 54 -20.28 9.61 10.93
CA GLU A 54 -19.22 8.63 11.08
C GLU A 54 -17.90 9.14 10.50
N HIS A 55 -16.79 8.62 11.02
CA HIS A 55 -15.43 9.01 10.63
C HIS A 55 -14.57 7.79 10.37
N HIS A 56 -13.57 7.91 9.46
CA HIS A 56 -12.64 6.83 9.08
C HIS A 56 -11.99 6.13 10.28
N TYR A 57 -11.73 6.85 11.37
CA TYR A 57 -11.08 6.33 12.58
C TYR A 57 -12.07 6.09 13.74
N GLY A 58 -13.38 6.27 13.50
CA GLY A 58 -14.42 6.01 14.48
C GLY A 58 -14.64 4.51 14.71
N GLN A 59 -15.27 4.17 15.83
CA GLN A 59 -15.56 2.78 16.20
C GLN A 59 -16.43 2.07 15.15
N TRP A 60 -17.36 2.79 14.56
CA TRP A 60 -18.25 2.22 13.54
C TRP A 60 -17.47 1.76 12.30
N MET A 61 -16.52 2.58 11.81
CA MET A 61 -15.65 2.22 10.69
C MET A 61 -14.64 1.12 11.06
N ASN A 62 -14.12 1.10 12.28
CA ASN A 62 -13.27 0.01 12.75
C ASN A 62 -14.02 -1.34 12.67
N ASN A 63 -15.29 -1.36 13.07
CA ASN A 63 -16.14 -2.55 12.96
C ASN A 63 -16.35 -2.95 11.50
N HIS A 64 -16.56 -1.97 10.61
CA HIS A 64 -16.70 -2.22 9.18
C HIS A 64 -15.42 -2.82 8.57
N TYR A 65 -14.24 -2.24 8.84
CA TYR A 65 -12.98 -2.78 8.31
C TYR A 65 -12.75 -4.23 8.76
N LEU A 66 -13.00 -4.51 10.03
CA LEU A 66 -12.88 -5.88 10.53
C LEU A 66 -13.90 -6.81 9.86
N TYR A 67 -15.14 -6.36 9.70
CA TYR A 67 -16.17 -7.11 9.00
C TYR A 67 -15.76 -7.42 7.55
N ALA A 68 -15.30 -6.43 6.79
CA ALA A 68 -14.89 -6.61 5.40
C ALA A 68 -13.71 -7.57 5.27
N VAL A 69 -12.71 -7.49 6.16
CA VAL A 69 -11.55 -8.41 6.18
C VAL A 69 -11.98 -9.84 6.47
N LYS A 70 -12.86 -10.05 7.47
CA LYS A 70 -13.39 -11.39 7.80
C LYS A 70 -14.20 -11.96 6.65
N LYS A 71 -15.08 -11.15 6.07
CA LYS A 71 -15.86 -11.55 4.92
C LYS A 71 -14.98 -11.93 3.73
N ALA A 72 -13.92 -11.16 3.44
CA ALA A 72 -12.96 -11.50 2.40
C ALA A 72 -12.24 -12.83 2.66
N ALA A 73 -11.94 -13.15 3.93
CA ALA A 73 -11.35 -14.43 4.30
C ALA A 73 -12.26 -15.61 3.98
N ASP A 74 -13.59 -15.48 4.19
CA ASP A 74 -14.58 -16.51 3.83
C ASP A 74 -14.53 -16.84 2.33
N TYR A 75 -14.22 -15.85 1.49
CA TYR A 75 -14.04 -15.99 0.03
C TYR A 75 -12.60 -16.26 -0.40
N LYS A 76 -11.67 -16.42 0.54
CA LYS A 76 -10.22 -16.60 0.29
C LYS A 76 -9.62 -15.43 -0.51
N ILE A 77 -10.08 -14.21 -0.25
CA ILE A 77 -9.64 -12.97 -0.88
C ILE A 77 -8.68 -12.23 0.07
N MET A 78 -7.54 -11.81 -0.45
CA MET A 78 -6.60 -10.92 0.22
C MET A 78 -7.07 -9.47 0.11
N VAL A 79 -6.81 -8.69 1.15
CA VAL A 79 -7.26 -7.28 1.23
C VAL A 79 -6.06 -6.36 1.36
N ASN A 80 -6.03 -5.31 0.55
CA ASN A 80 -5.21 -4.12 0.73
C ASN A 80 -6.16 -2.93 0.97
N ALA A 81 -6.20 -2.41 2.21
CA ALA A 81 -7.18 -1.40 2.61
C ALA A 81 -6.56 0.01 2.60
N HIS A 82 -7.11 0.91 1.78
CA HIS A 82 -6.77 2.32 1.74
C HIS A 82 -7.79 3.17 2.50
N GLU A 83 -7.43 4.39 2.89
CA GLU A 83 -8.22 5.29 3.78
C GLU A 83 -8.78 4.56 5.02
N ALA A 84 -8.12 3.51 5.44
CA ALA A 84 -8.55 2.65 6.52
C ALA A 84 -8.00 3.11 7.89
N THR A 85 -8.48 2.46 8.94
CA THR A 85 -7.95 2.69 10.28
C THR A 85 -6.50 2.21 10.41
N ARG A 86 -5.75 2.85 11.29
CA ARG A 86 -4.38 2.43 11.62
C ARG A 86 -4.39 0.99 12.14
N PRO A 87 -3.43 0.16 11.71
CA PRO A 87 -3.41 -1.24 12.09
C PRO A 87 -3.11 -1.41 13.59
N THR A 88 -3.75 -2.42 14.17
CA THR A 88 -3.61 -2.80 15.58
C THR A 88 -3.07 -4.22 15.74
N GLY A 89 -2.41 -4.76 14.70
CA GLY A 89 -1.94 -6.13 14.67
C GLY A 89 -2.97 -7.13 14.12
N ILE A 90 -4.11 -6.66 13.60
CA ILE A 90 -5.20 -7.52 13.11
C ILE A 90 -4.78 -8.41 11.94
N CYS A 91 -3.77 -8.00 11.16
CA CYS A 91 -3.18 -8.81 10.10
C CYS A 91 -2.51 -10.11 10.61
N ARG A 92 -2.19 -10.20 11.90
CA ARG A 92 -1.68 -11.44 12.51
C ARG A 92 -2.82 -12.43 12.82
N THR A 93 -4.02 -11.93 13.10
CA THR A 93 -5.21 -12.74 13.30
C THR A 93 -5.87 -13.11 11.97
N TYR A 94 -5.89 -12.16 11.05
CA TYR A 94 -6.47 -12.31 9.70
C TYR A 94 -5.39 -12.03 8.65
N PRO A 95 -4.57 -13.03 8.30
CA PRO A 95 -3.42 -12.86 7.42
C PRO A 95 -3.79 -12.53 5.97
N ASN A 96 -5.06 -12.63 5.61
CA ASN A 96 -5.57 -12.11 4.34
C ASN A 96 -5.58 -10.59 4.26
N LEU A 97 -5.45 -9.85 5.37
CA LEU A 97 -5.17 -8.40 5.37
C LEU A 97 -3.66 -8.22 5.09
N ILE A 98 -3.30 -8.15 3.83
CA ILE A 98 -1.91 -8.11 3.35
C ILE A 98 -1.35 -6.69 3.25
N GLY A 99 -2.20 -5.69 3.07
CA GLY A 99 -1.80 -4.30 2.93
C GLY A 99 -2.79 -3.35 3.58
N ASN A 100 -2.27 -2.23 4.02
CA ASN A 100 -3.06 -1.17 4.62
C ASN A 100 -2.28 0.14 4.50
N GLU A 101 -2.92 1.17 3.93
CA GLU A 101 -2.28 2.48 3.83
C GLU A 101 -2.26 3.19 5.20
N SER A 102 -3.40 3.66 5.67
CA SER A 102 -3.67 4.30 6.98
C SER A 102 -2.71 5.40 7.41
N ALA A 103 -2.01 5.99 6.47
CA ALA A 103 -1.19 7.20 6.58
C ALA A 103 -0.94 7.72 5.16
N ARG A 104 -0.43 8.93 5.03
CA ARG A 104 -0.13 9.49 3.71
C ARG A 104 0.93 8.67 2.99
N GLY A 105 0.55 8.09 1.85
CA GLY A 105 1.46 7.43 0.91
C GLY A 105 1.98 8.38 -0.17
N THR A 106 2.54 7.81 -1.23
CA THR A 106 3.14 8.57 -2.34
C THR A 106 2.12 9.45 -3.07
N GLU A 107 0.85 9.08 -3.15
CA GLU A 107 -0.16 9.87 -3.87
C GLU A 107 -0.32 11.30 -3.34
N TYR A 108 -0.05 11.53 -2.05
CA TYR A 108 -0.11 12.86 -1.44
C TYR A 108 0.93 13.84 -1.98
N GLU A 109 1.96 13.35 -2.67
CA GLU A 109 2.92 14.21 -3.37
C GLU A 109 2.28 15.00 -4.50
N SER A 110 1.20 14.47 -5.13
CA SER A 110 0.53 15.10 -6.26
C SER A 110 -0.44 16.22 -5.88
N PHE A 111 -0.86 16.33 -4.62
CA PHE A 111 -1.86 17.31 -4.17
C PHE A 111 -1.64 17.89 -2.76
N GLY A 112 -0.44 18.20 -2.43
CA GLY A 112 -0.16 18.86 -1.14
C GLY A 112 1.24 18.61 -0.65
N GLY A 113 1.86 17.60 -1.18
CA GLY A 113 3.22 17.17 -0.89
C GLY A 113 3.41 16.65 0.53
N ASN A 114 4.12 15.57 0.64
CA ASN A 114 4.70 15.15 1.90
C ASN A 114 5.96 15.98 2.17
N LYS A 115 6.29 16.21 3.42
CA LYS A 115 7.61 16.74 3.76
C LYS A 115 8.68 15.69 3.50
N VAL A 116 9.90 16.12 3.18
CA VAL A 116 11.00 15.19 2.90
C VAL A 116 11.24 14.19 4.02
N TYR A 117 11.08 14.61 5.28
CA TYR A 117 11.23 13.75 6.46
C TYR A 117 10.08 12.77 6.69
N HIS A 118 8.98 12.83 5.94
CA HIS A 118 7.81 11.98 6.18
C HIS A 118 8.17 10.49 6.14
N THR A 119 8.96 10.07 5.16
CA THR A 119 9.38 8.66 5.02
C THR A 119 10.35 8.19 6.10
N THR A 120 10.99 9.09 6.82
CA THR A 120 11.86 8.77 7.97
C THR A 120 11.14 8.85 9.32
N ILE A 121 9.86 9.26 9.33
CA ILE A 121 8.98 9.21 10.50
C ILE A 121 8.11 7.96 10.50
N LEU A 122 7.62 7.53 9.34
CA LEU A 122 6.68 6.41 9.22
C LEU A 122 7.19 5.09 9.85
N PRO A 123 8.48 4.72 9.73
CA PRO A 123 9.00 3.51 10.39
C PRO A 123 8.85 3.50 11.91
N PHE A 124 8.87 4.68 12.55
CA PHE A 124 8.78 4.82 14.01
C PHE A 124 7.35 5.04 14.50
N THR A 125 6.40 5.25 13.61
CA THR A 125 5.02 5.59 13.94
C THR A 125 4.04 4.62 13.29
N ARG A 126 3.76 4.79 12.01
CA ARG A 126 2.75 4.01 11.28
C ARG A 126 3.11 2.52 11.19
N LEU A 127 4.37 2.19 10.91
CA LEU A 127 4.79 0.79 10.73
C LEU A 127 4.91 0.00 12.04
N VAL A 128 4.89 0.65 13.19
CA VAL A 128 4.84 -0.05 14.49
C VAL A 128 3.59 -0.91 14.62
N GLY A 129 2.48 -0.50 14.01
CA GLY A 129 1.21 -1.25 14.00
C GLY A 129 1.13 -2.39 12.97
N GLY A 130 2.07 -2.46 12.02
CA GLY A 130 2.07 -3.47 10.95
C GLY A 130 2.45 -2.91 9.59
N PRO A 131 2.42 -3.75 8.54
CA PRO A 131 2.83 -3.37 7.18
C PRO A 131 2.03 -2.18 6.64
N MET A 132 2.67 -1.40 5.77
CA MET A 132 2.06 -0.25 5.11
C MET A 132 2.19 -0.34 3.60
N ASP A 133 1.08 -0.14 2.89
CA ASP A 133 1.10 0.15 1.46
C ASP A 133 1.42 1.65 1.26
N TYR A 134 2.70 1.95 1.14
CA TYR A 134 3.19 3.32 0.91
C TYR A 134 3.13 3.71 -0.58
N THR A 135 3.04 2.73 -1.48
CA THR A 135 3.13 2.91 -2.94
C THR A 135 4.44 3.57 -3.40
N PRO A 136 5.61 2.97 -3.11
CA PRO A 136 6.90 3.51 -3.51
C PRO A 136 7.18 3.29 -5.01
N GLY A 137 8.32 3.83 -5.49
CA GLY A 137 8.86 3.48 -6.80
C GLY A 137 8.67 4.55 -7.87
N ILE A 138 8.32 5.78 -7.52
CA ILE A 138 8.26 6.88 -8.49
C ILE A 138 9.69 7.27 -8.92
N PHE A 139 9.99 7.11 -10.20
CA PHE A 139 11.27 7.50 -10.80
C PHE A 139 11.18 8.87 -11.49
N GLU A 140 10.03 9.17 -12.13
CA GLU A 140 9.77 10.52 -12.63
C GLU A 140 9.18 11.40 -11.53
N THR A 141 10.05 12.17 -10.89
CA THR A 141 9.67 12.95 -9.70
C THR A 141 8.93 14.25 -9.99
N HIS A 142 8.87 14.68 -11.26
CA HIS A 142 8.20 15.91 -11.67
C HIS A 142 6.90 15.60 -12.39
N CYS A 143 5.77 15.85 -11.74
CA CYS A 143 4.46 15.50 -12.28
C CYS A 143 4.12 16.24 -13.60
N ASN A 144 4.74 17.39 -13.86
CA ASN A 144 4.52 18.13 -15.10
C ASN A 144 5.11 17.44 -16.35
N GLN A 145 5.99 16.47 -16.19
CA GLN A 145 6.44 15.61 -17.29
C GLN A 145 5.31 14.73 -17.81
N MET A 146 4.39 14.35 -16.92
CA MET A 146 3.22 13.51 -17.23
C MET A 146 1.99 14.36 -17.59
N ASN A 147 1.78 15.44 -16.85
CA ASN A 147 0.69 16.38 -17.03
C ASN A 147 1.24 17.82 -16.89
N PRO A 148 1.41 18.56 -17.99
CA PRO A 148 1.97 19.92 -17.96
C PRO A 148 1.28 20.91 -17.03
N ALA A 149 0.01 20.66 -16.70
CA ALA A 149 -0.75 21.49 -15.76
C ALA A 149 -0.46 21.15 -14.28
N ASN A 150 0.20 20.03 -14.01
CA ASN A 150 0.51 19.60 -12.64
C ASN A 150 1.93 19.96 -12.27
N ASN A 151 2.10 21.00 -11.47
CA ASN A 151 3.41 21.45 -10.97
C ASN A 151 3.83 20.76 -9.66
N SER A 152 3.14 19.72 -9.22
CA SER A 152 3.53 18.95 -8.04
C SER A 152 4.82 18.15 -8.30
N GLN A 153 5.52 17.85 -7.22
CA GLN A 153 6.77 17.11 -7.27
C GLN A 153 6.82 16.07 -6.15
N VAL A 154 7.25 14.87 -6.48
CA VAL A 154 7.65 13.86 -5.48
C VAL A 154 9.02 14.26 -4.95
N ARG A 155 9.08 14.70 -3.69
CA ARG A 155 10.30 15.20 -3.04
C ARG A 155 11.24 14.08 -2.63
N SER A 156 11.74 13.36 -3.62
CA SER A 156 12.53 12.15 -3.46
C SER A 156 13.60 12.05 -4.54
N THR A 157 14.39 11.01 -4.49
CA THR A 157 15.33 10.58 -5.53
C THR A 157 15.06 9.13 -5.87
N ILE A 158 15.52 8.64 -7.02
CA ILE A 158 15.42 7.22 -7.39
C ILE A 158 16.02 6.33 -6.27
N ALA A 159 17.23 6.65 -5.79
CA ALA A 159 17.88 5.90 -4.71
C ALA A 159 17.01 5.84 -3.44
N ARG A 160 16.37 6.96 -3.06
CA ARG A 160 15.47 6.98 -1.92
C ARG A 160 14.21 6.15 -2.18
N GLN A 161 13.63 6.20 -3.38
CA GLN A 161 12.49 5.36 -3.75
C GLN A 161 12.84 3.87 -3.65
N LEU A 162 14.03 3.45 -4.07
CA LEU A 162 14.51 2.09 -3.90
C LEU A 162 14.67 1.70 -2.42
N ALA A 163 15.24 2.59 -1.59
CA ALA A 163 15.41 2.36 -0.16
C ALA A 163 14.08 2.13 0.57
N LEU A 164 12.96 2.71 0.07
CA LEU A 164 11.64 2.52 0.66
C LEU A 164 11.15 1.07 0.59
N TYR A 165 11.56 0.27 -0.40
CA TYR A 165 11.23 -1.14 -0.48
C TYR A 165 11.82 -1.96 0.68
N VAL A 166 12.92 -1.50 1.24
CA VAL A 166 13.54 -2.10 2.42
C VAL A 166 13.01 -1.48 3.71
N ALA A 167 12.83 -0.15 3.75
CA ALA A 167 12.43 0.58 4.95
C ALA A 167 10.93 0.47 5.26
N MET A 168 10.08 0.54 4.24
CA MET A 168 8.62 0.46 4.38
C MET A 168 8.15 -0.99 4.19
N TYR A 169 8.15 -1.75 5.28
CA TYR A 169 7.74 -3.15 5.20
C TYR A 169 6.29 -3.30 4.73
N SER A 170 6.13 -4.09 3.68
CA SER A 170 4.83 -4.58 3.22
C SER A 170 5.02 -5.92 2.49
N PRO A 171 4.18 -6.93 2.71
CA PRO A 171 4.19 -8.15 1.90
C PRO A 171 3.64 -7.94 0.49
N LEU A 172 3.04 -6.77 0.24
CA LEU A 172 2.60 -6.31 -1.07
C LEU A 172 3.25 -4.95 -1.33
N GLN A 173 4.21 -4.91 -2.26
CA GLN A 173 4.86 -3.67 -2.67
C GLN A 173 4.34 -3.25 -4.05
N MET A 174 4.13 -1.95 -4.22
CA MET A 174 3.74 -1.37 -5.50
C MET A 174 4.97 -0.88 -6.25
N ALA A 175 4.90 -0.86 -7.57
CA ALA A 175 5.78 -0.10 -8.45
C ALA A 175 4.92 1.04 -9.02
N ALA A 176 4.98 2.22 -8.39
CA ALA A 176 3.96 3.25 -8.51
C ALA A 176 4.13 4.19 -9.72
N ASP A 177 5.18 3.98 -10.53
CA ASP A 177 5.38 4.74 -11.77
C ASP A 177 4.84 3.98 -12.99
N ILE A 178 4.87 4.60 -14.14
CA ILE A 178 4.48 3.97 -15.41
C ILE A 178 5.66 3.23 -16.06
N PRO A 179 5.39 2.22 -16.89
CA PRO A 179 6.44 1.43 -17.55
C PRO A 179 7.47 2.28 -18.31
N GLU A 180 7.03 3.31 -19.02
CA GLU A 180 7.90 4.17 -19.83
C GLU A 180 8.94 4.92 -18.99
N ASN A 181 8.61 5.25 -17.74
CA ASN A 181 9.56 5.88 -16.81
C ASN A 181 10.56 4.85 -16.29
N TYR A 182 10.14 3.62 -16.02
CA TYR A 182 11.06 2.53 -15.63
C TYR A 182 12.01 2.13 -16.75
N GLU A 183 11.56 2.13 -18.01
CA GLU A 183 12.42 1.82 -19.17
C GLU A 183 13.62 2.75 -19.29
N ARG A 184 13.53 3.97 -18.78
CA ARG A 184 14.64 4.94 -18.75
C ARG A 184 15.72 4.60 -17.72
N PHE A 185 15.42 3.75 -16.74
CA PHE A 185 16.27 3.44 -15.58
C PHE A 185 16.19 1.94 -15.24
N MET A 186 16.43 1.08 -16.22
CA MET A 186 16.25 -0.36 -16.08
C MET A 186 17.17 -1.02 -15.04
N ASP A 187 18.34 -0.46 -14.80
CA ASP A 187 19.27 -0.87 -13.75
C ASP A 187 18.66 -0.66 -12.34
N ALA A 188 18.08 0.52 -12.12
CA ALA A 188 17.37 0.83 -10.89
C ALA A 188 16.07 -0.01 -10.77
N PHE A 189 15.33 -0.19 -11.87
CA PHE A 189 14.12 -1.02 -11.85
C PHE A 189 14.41 -2.49 -11.59
N GLN A 190 15.60 -2.98 -11.97
CA GLN A 190 16.02 -4.35 -11.66
C GLN A 190 16.02 -4.58 -10.14
N PHE A 191 16.45 -3.61 -9.34
CA PHE A 191 16.36 -3.70 -7.88
C PHE A 191 14.93 -3.97 -7.39
N ILE A 192 13.92 -3.27 -7.95
CA ILE A 192 12.51 -3.49 -7.57
C ILE A 192 12.05 -4.91 -7.89
N LYS A 193 12.54 -5.49 -8.99
CA LYS A 193 12.22 -6.88 -9.37
C LYS A 193 12.89 -7.93 -8.49
N ASP A 194 14.06 -7.62 -7.94
CA ASP A 194 14.90 -8.57 -7.20
C ASP A 194 14.72 -8.46 -5.68
N VAL A 195 14.30 -7.29 -5.16
CA VAL A 195 14.16 -7.08 -3.72
C VAL A 195 13.12 -8.03 -3.12
N ALA A 196 13.49 -8.67 -2.01
CA ALA A 196 12.60 -9.58 -1.31
C ALA A 196 11.41 -8.85 -0.65
N LEU A 197 10.31 -9.58 -0.47
CA LEU A 197 9.10 -9.10 0.24
C LEU A 197 8.90 -9.80 1.60
N ASP A 198 9.63 -10.90 1.84
CA ASP A 198 9.59 -11.68 3.08
C ASP A 198 11.00 -11.80 3.66
N TRP A 199 11.14 -11.58 4.96
CA TRP A 199 12.41 -11.38 5.62
C TRP A 199 12.57 -12.30 6.82
N ASP A 200 13.70 -12.99 6.92
CA ASP A 200 14.07 -13.80 8.09
C ASP A 200 14.61 -12.93 9.22
N LYS A 201 15.31 -11.85 8.89
CA LYS A 201 15.93 -10.98 9.89
C LYS A 201 15.88 -9.52 9.46
N THR A 202 15.65 -8.65 10.43
CA THR A 202 15.77 -7.20 10.28
C THR A 202 16.68 -6.66 11.37
N ILE A 203 17.64 -5.82 11.01
CA ILE A 203 18.53 -5.12 11.92
C ILE A 203 18.40 -3.63 11.67
N TYR A 204 18.07 -2.89 12.70
CA TYR A 204 18.11 -1.43 12.71
C TYR A 204 19.49 -1.03 13.21
N LEU A 205 20.32 -0.47 12.32
CA LEU A 205 21.71 -0.14 12.61
C LEU A 205 21.81 1.21 13.33
N GLU A 206 21.17 2.21 12.78
CA GLU A 206 21.07 3.55 13.35
C GLU A 206 19.85 4.28 12.81
N ALA A 207 19.33 5.22 13.60
CA ALA A 207 18.15 5.96 13.22
C ALA A 207 17.98 7.24 14.05
N GLU A 208 17.50 8.29 13.40
CA GLU A 208 17.00 9.52 14.02
C GLU A 208 15.66 9.88 13.36
N PRO A 209 14.53 9.82 14.10
CA PRO A 209 13.22 10.09 13.53
C PRO A 209 13.14 11.46 12.86
N GLY A 210 12.74 11.47 11.60
CA GLY A 210 12.66 12.68 10.78
C GLY A 210 13.94 13.01 10.01
N GLU A 211 15.06 12.40 10.35
CA GLU A 211 16.34 12.64 9.68
C GLU A 211 16.73 11.44 8.82
N TYR A 212 17.03 10.31 9.43
CA TYR A 212 17.46 9.12 8.72
C TYR A 212 17.07 7.83 9.43
N ILE A 213 17.18 6.73 8.68
CA ILE A 213 17.08 5.35 9.20
C ILE A 213 17.94 4.44 8.33
N THR A 214 18.77 3.62 8.97
CA THR A 214 19.60 2.60 8.33
C THR A 214 19.13 1.22 8.76
N ILE A 215 18.68 0.42 7.78
CA ILE A 215 18.11 -0.91 8.01
C ILE A 215 18.82 -1.92 7.13
N ALA A 216 19.19 -3.05 7.71
CA ALA A 216 19.60 -4.23 6.98
C ALA A 216 18.57 -5.34 7.16
N ARG A 217 18.25 -6.04 6.06
CA ARG A 217 17.30 -7.14 6.05
C ARG A 217 17.90 -8.34 5.34
N LYS A 218 17.67 -9.52 5.90
CA LYS A 218 18.01 -10.80 5.28
C LYS A 218 16.75 -11.37 4.65
N ALA A 219 16.81 -11.66 3.36
CA ALA A 219 15.71 -12.29 2.64
C ALA A 219 15.45 -13.70 3.19
N LYS A 220 14.18 -14.09 3.24
CA LYS A 220 13.76 -15.37 3.79
C LYS A 220 14.28 -16.53 2.95
N GLY A 221 14.91 -17.49 3.63
CA GLY A 221 15.41 -18.70 2.99
C GLY A 221 16.67 -18.50 2.14
N THR A 222 17.36 -17.38 2.29
CA THR A 222 18.64 -17.10 1.63
C THR A 222 19.74 -16.86 2.65
N ASP A 223 20.98 -16.77 2.17
CA ASP A 223 22.12 -16.33 2.99
C ASP A 223 22.48 -14.85 2.82
N ASP A 224 21.74 -14.17 1.92
CA ASP A 224 21.87 -12.75 1.57
C ASP A 224 20.93 -11.85 2.39
#